data_1ff3734722d50f03639052b9485911ce
#
_entry.id   1ff3734722d50f03639052b9485911ce
#
_cell.length_a   1.000
_cell.length_b   1.000
_cell.length_c   1.000
_cell.angle_alpha   90.00
_cell.angle_beta   90.00
_cell.angle_gamma   90.00
#
_symmetry.space_group_name_H-M   'P 1'
#
loop_
_entity.id
_entity.type
_entity.pdbx_description
1 polymer ?
#
loop_
_entity_poly.entity_id
_entity_poly.type
_entity_poly.pdbx_seq_one_letter_code
_entity_poly.pdbx_strand_id
1 'polypeptide(L)'
;MIKCPENELIVIEKGELLSKCMELKKSGLRFSQACAAFYEDNYELSYSFADDETYEYKTLRLVCGLEEEIPSITDIVPTAVFYENEMAEMYGVKIQMISLDYHNKLYRIEEEAPLLPKEAKTAKNTEQDAGGEA
;
A
#
# COMPACT_ATOMS: atom_id res chain seq x y z
N MET A 1 27.41 -17.26 15.57
CA MET A 1 26.82 -16.44 14.50
C MET A 1 25.31 -16.51 14.62
N ILE A 2 24.67 -15.36 14.82
CA ILE A 2 23.22 -15.27 14.83
C ILE A 2 22.74 -15.37 13.39
N LYS A 3 21.94 -16.39 13.08
CA LYS A 3 21.37 -16.54 11.75
C LYS A 3 20.08 -15.72 11.67
N CYS A 4 20.03 -14.80 10.73
CA CYS A 4 18.81 -14.03 10.47
C CYS A 4 17.73 -14.97 9.92
N PRO A 5 16.51 -14.93 10.46
CA PRO A 5 15.41 -15.72 9.91
C PRO A 5 15.05 -15.27 8.50
N GLU A 6 14.44 -16.16 7.73
CA GLU A 6 13.98 -15.82 6.39
C GLU A 6 12.76 -14.87 6.46
N ASN A 7 12.69 -13.97 5.49
CA ASN A 7 11.53 -13.10 5.34
C ASN A 7 10.32 -13.92 4.89
N GLU A 8 9.18 -13.70 5.53
CA GLU A 8 7.92 -14.36 5.19
C GLU A 8 7.05 -13.44 4.34
N LEU A 9 6.60 -13.94 3.20
CA LEU A 9 5.64 -13.25 2.33
C LEU A 9 4.28 -13.90 2.48
N ILE A 10 3.30 -13.13 2.94
CA ILE A 10 1.93 -13.59 3.16
C ILE A 10 1.03 -12.86 2.15
N VAL A 11 0.48 -13.60 1.20
CA VAL A 11 -0.48 -13.04 0.23
C VAL A 11 -1.86 -12.99 0.86
N ILE A 12 -2.48 -11.81 0.83
CA ILE A 12 -3.79 -11.55 1.45
C ILE A 12 -4.77 -10.94 0.45
N GLU A 13 -6.05 -11.03 0.78
CA GLU A 13 -7.11 -10.31 0.09
C GLU A 13 -7.37 -8.95 0.75
N LYS A 14 -7.97 -8.02 0.02
CA LYS A 14 -8.28 -6.68 0.52
C LYS A 14 -9.05 -6.70 1.85
N GLY A 15 -10.03 -7.60 1.98
CA GLY A 15 -10.81 -7.73 3.19
C GLY A 15 -10.06 -8.23 4.42
N GLU A 16 -8.86 -8.78 4.22
CA GLU A 16 -8.01 -9.29 5.30
C GLU A 16 -6.98 -8.27 5.80
N LEU A 17 -6.79 -7.15 5.08
CA LEU A 17 -5.70 -6.22 5.35
C LEU A 17 -5.72 -5.69 6.78
N LEU A 18 -6.84 -5.15 7.24
CA LEU A 18 -6.94 -4.56 8.57
C LEU A 18 -6.77 -5.60 9.67
N SER A 19 -7.41 -6.77 9.53
CA SER A 19 -7.32 -7.84 10.53
C SER A 19 -5.91 -8.40 10.63
N LYS A 20 -5.22 -8.57 9.52
CA LYS A 20 -3.83 -9.04 9.49
C LYS A 20 -2.86 -8.03 10.09
N CYS A 21 -3.03 -6.74 9.81
CA CYS A 21 -2.24 -5.68 10.44
C CYS A 21 -2.43 -5.67 11.96
N MET A 22 -3.68 -5.80 12.43
CA MET A 22 -3.98 -5.89 13.86
C MET A 22 -3.33 -7.11 14.50
N GLU A 23 -3.40 -8.26 13.85
CA GLU A 23 -2.80 -9.51 14.32
C GLU A 23 -1.28 -9.38 14.50
N LEU A 24 -0.59 -8.84 13.50
CA LEU A 24 0.86 -8.63 13.56
C LEU A 24 1.25 -7.62 14.63
N LYS A 25 0.50 -6.54 14.76
CA LYS A 25 0.72 -5.55 15.82
C LYS A 25 0.54 -6.15 17.21
N LYS A 26 -0.50 -6.94 17.43
CA LYS A 26 -0.74 -7.63 18.71
C LYS A 26 0.34 -8.65 19.02
N SER A 27 0.95 -9.24 18.01
CA SER A 27 2.06 -10.19 18.18
C SER A 27 3.38 -9.51 18.53
N GLY A 28 3.40 -8.19 18.66
CA GLY A 28 4.59 -7.43 19.05
C GLY A 28 5.48 -6.97 17.89
N LEU A 29 5.07 -7.18 16.65
CA LEU A 29 5.81 -6.68 15.50
C LEU A 29 5.55 -5.19 15.30
N ARG A 30 6.62 -4.43 14.99
CA ARG A 30 6.47 -3.03 14.60
C ARG A 30 6.25 -2.91 13.10
N PHE A 31 5.54 -1.89 12.68
CA PHE A 31 5.43 -1.55 11.28
C PHE A 31 6.77 -1.03 10.75
N SER A 32 7.24 -1.61 9.66
CA SER A 32 8.53 -1.26 9.03
C SER A 32 8.34 -0.33 7.84
N GLN A 33 7.57 -0.76 6.86
CA GLN A 33 7.34 0.04 5.65
C GLN A 33 6.09 -0.46 4.91
N ALA A 34 5.60 0.39 4.01
CA ALA A 34 4.66 -0.01 2.98
C ALA A 34 5.11 0.57 1.64
N CYS A 35 4.86 -0.14 0.57
CA CYS A 35 5.18 0.32 -0.78
C CYS A 35 4.21 -0.25 -1.80
N ALA A 36 4.16 0.41 -2.96
CA ALA A 36 3.40 -0.03 -4.10
C ALA A 36 4.35 -0.37 -5.26
N ALA A 37 3.92 -1.29 -6.08
CA ALA A 37 4.53 -1.58 -7.38
C ALA A 37 3.42 -1.80 -8.40
N PHE A 38 3.74 -1.60 -9.66
CA PHE A 38 2.83 -1.91 -10.78
C PHE A 38 3.39 -3.11 -11.51
N TYR A 39 2.59 -4.18 -11.60
CA TYR A 39 2.99 -5.42 -12.24
C TYR A 39 1.76 -6.12 -12.84
N GLU A 40 1.88 -6.55 -14.09
CA GLU A 40 0.81 -7.26 -14.83
C GLU A 40 -0.55 -6.54 -14.74
N ASP A 41 -0.55 -5.24 -15.04
CA ASP A 41 -1.73 -4.37 -15.06
C ASP A 41 -2.44 -4.18 -13.71
N ASN A 42 -1.81 -4.58 -12.61
CA ASN A 42 -2.32 -4.40 -11.26
C ASN A 42 -1.30 -3.72 -10.35
N TYR A 43 -1.78 -3.23 -9.22
CA TYR A 43 -0.91 -2.84 -8.12
C TYR A 43 -0.56 -4.03 -7.26
N GLU A 44 0.70 -4.13 -6.87
CA GLU A 44 1.15 -4.97 -5.77
C GLU A 44 1.49 -4.07 -4.59
N LEU A 45 0.69 -4.17 -3.53
CA LEU A 45 0.92 -3.42 -2.30
C LEU A 45 1.60 -4.32 -1.28
N SER A 46 2.64 -3.82 -0.64
CA SER A 46 3.40 -4.56 0.36
C SER A 46 3.42 -3.78 1.67
N TYR A 47 3.04 -4.45 2.76
CA TYR A 47 3.03 -3.91 4.10
C TYR A 47 3.92 -4.79 4.97
N SER A 48 5.01 -4.25 5.49
CA SER A 48 6.04 -5.05 6.15
C SER A 48 6.14 -4.73 7.64
N PHE A 49 6.28 -5.79 8.44
CA PHE A 49 6.38 -5.75 9.88
C PHE A 49 7.63 -6.50 10.34
N ALA A 50 8.25 -6.01 11.39
CA ALA A 50 9.49 -6.57 11.91
C ALA A 50 9.41 -6.84 13.42
N ASP A 51 10.02 -7.93 13.86
CA ASP A 51 10.24 -8.23 15.27
C ASP A 51 11.67 -7.88 15.64
N ASP A 52 11.84 -6.93 16.55
CA ASP A 52 13.16 -6.43 16.93
C ASP A 52 13.96 -7.39 17.84
N GLU A 53 13.29 -8.39 18.43
CA GLU A 53 13.97 -9.41 19.26
C GLU A 53 14.40 -10.63 18.45
N THR A 54 13.53 -11.13 17.59
CA THR A 54 13.79 -12.34 16.80
C THR A 54 14.37 -12.05 15.41
N TYR A 55 14.30 -10.80 14.96
CA TYR A 55 14.65 -10.35 13.61
C TYR A 55 13.77 -10.95 12.52
N GLU A 56 12.60 -11.48 12.87
CA GLU A 56 11.60 -11.90 11.89
C GLU A 56 11.09 -10.70 11.11
N TYR A 57 10.85 -10.90 9.82
CA TYR A 57 10.33 -9.89 8.92
C TYR A 57 9.19 -10.48 8.10
N LYS A 58 8.00 -9.92 8.24
CA LYS A 58 6.80 -10.42 7.58
C LYS A 58 6.22 -9.34 6.69
N THR A 59 5.93 -9.69 5.45
CA THR A 59 5.33 -8.80 4.47
C THR A 59 3.96 -9.33 4.05
N LEU A 60 2.94 -8.47 4.20
CA LEU A 60 1.61 -8.72 3.65
C LEU A 60 1.59 -8.20 2.22
N ARG A 61 1.29 -9.06 1.25
CA ARG A 61 1.18 -8.70 -0.15
C ARG A 61 -0.28 -8.70 -0.58
N LEU A 62 -0.73 -7.55 -1.07
CA LEU A 62 -2.08 -7.35 -1.59
C LEU A 62 -1.99 -6.97 -3.07
N VAL A 63 -2.60 -7.77 -3.94
CA VAL A 63 -2.73 -7.44 -5.37
C VAL A 63 -4.12 -6.86 -5.60
N CYS A 64 -4.19 -5.69 -6.23
CA CYS A 64 -5.47 -5.01 -6.48
C CYS A 64 -5.47 -4.31 -7.84
N GLY A 65 -6.67 -4.07 -8.37
CA GLY A 65 -6.85 -3.31 -9.61
C GLY A 65 -6.55 -1.82 -9.41
N LEU A 66 -6.35 -1.11 -10.53
CA LEU A 66 -5.98 0.31 -10.51
C LEU A 66 -7.06 1.22 -9.93
N GLU A 67 -8.32 0.80 -9.97
CA GLU A 67 -9.46 1.57 -9.48
C GLU A 67 -10.00 1.07 -8.14
N GLU A 68 -9.44 0.00 -7.58
CA GLU A 68 -9.85 -0.51 -6.28
C GLU A 68 -9.50 0.45 -5.15
N GLU A 69 -10.44 0.66 -4.26
CA GLU A 69 -10.26 1.44 -3.05
C GLU A 69 -9.72 0.56 -1.94
N ILE A 70 -8.61 0.96 -1.34
CA ILE A 70 -7.92 0.21 -0.29
C ILE A 70 -8.06 0.95 1.03
N PRO A 71 -8.48 0.28 2.12
CA PRO A 71 -8.58 0.94 3.41
C PRO A 71 -7.20 1.33 3.94
N SER A 72 -7.10 2.51 4.53
CA SER A 72 -5.90 2.95 5.23
C SER A 72 -5.65 2.09 6.47
N ILE A 73 -4.39 1.83 6.78
CA ILE A 73 -3.99 1.16 8.03
C ILE A 73 -3.53 2.13 9.10
N THR A 74 -3.66 3.45 8.88
CA THR A 74 -3.13 4.48 9.81
C THR A 74 -3.82 4.49 11.16
N ASP A 75 -5.06 4.03 11.26
CA ASP A 75 -5.74 3.89 12.56
C ASP A 75 -5.15 2.76 13.42
N ILE A 76 -4.54 1.77 12.79
CA ILE A 76 -3.89 0.65 13.47
C ILE A 76 -2.41 0.95 13.71
N VAL A 77 -1.72 1.43 12.68
CA VAL A 77 -0.30 1.77 12.70
C VAL A 77 -0.10 3.19 12.15
N PRO A 78 -0.13 4.21 13.03
CA PRO A 78 -0.05 5.62 12.61
C PRO A 78 1.21 5.96 11.81
N THR A 79 2.30 5.22 12.00
CA THR A 79 3.56 5.42 11.28
C THR A 79 3.47 5.12 9.79
N ALA A 80 2.39 4.46 9.34
CA ALA A 80 2.13 4.19 7.92
C ALA A 80 1.72 5.44 7.13
N VAL A 81 1.43 6.55 7.79
CA VAL A 81 0.84 7.75 7.16
C VAL A 81 1.65 8.27 5.97
N PHE A 82 2.96 8.36 6.09
CA PHE A 82 3.81 8.86 5.00
C PHE A 82 3.93 7.85 3.86
N TYR A 83 4.02 6.57 4.18
CA TYR A 83 4.09 5.51 3.17
C TYR A 83 2.81 5.43 2.34
N GLU A 84 1.65 5.54 2.98
CA GLU A 84 0.36 5.51 2.25
C GLU A 84 0.18 6.75 1.37
N ASN A 85 0.57 7.94 1.86
CA ASN A 85 0.56 9.14 1.04
C ASN A 85 1.53 9.02 -0.16
N GLU A 86 2.68 8.41 0.04
CA GLU A 86 3.63 8.14 -1.04
C GLU A 86 3.05 7.19 -2.11
N MET A 87 2.44 6.09 -1.70
CA MET A 87 1.78 5.15 -2.63
C MET A 87 0.70 5.85 -3.44
N ALA A 88 -0.11 6.68 -2.80
CA ALA A 88 -1.18 7.43 -3.46
C ALA A 88 -0.62 8.43 -4.47
N GLU A 89 0.41 9.19 -4.10
CA GLU A 89 0.99 10.23 -4.97
C GLU A 89 1.82 9.64 -6.11
N MET A 90 2.68 8.66 -5.83
CA MET A 90 3.63 8.12 -6.82
C MET A 90 2.98 7.17 -7.82
N TYR A 91 2.03 6.37 -7.39
CA TYR A 91 1.38 5.34 -8.22
C TYR A 91 -0.10 5.62 -8.50
N GLY A 92 -0.73 6.51 -7.75
CA GLY A 92 -2.16 6.76 -7.88
C GLY A 92 -3.04 5.70 -7.19
N VAL A 93 -2.53 5.01 -6.18
CA VAL A 93 -3.31 4.05 -5.39
C VAL A 93 -4.40 4.79 -4.64
N LYS A 94 -5.63 4.30 -4.70
CA LYS A 94 -6.78 4.89 -4.01
C LYS A 94 -6.87 4.34 -2.59
N ILE A 95 -6.28 5.06 -1.64
CA ILE A 95 -6.30 4.68 -0.23
C ILE A 95 -7.34 5.53 0.50
N GLN A 96 -8.28 4.86 1.17
CA GLN A 96 -9.41 5.50 1.84
C GLN A 96 -9.13 5.76 3.31
N MET A 97 -9.44 6.96 3.77
CA MET A 97 -9.43 7.33 5.18
C MET A 97 -8.04 7.36 5.83
N ILE A 98 -7.04 7.82 5.10
CA ILE A 98 -5.72 8.10 5.69
C ILE A 98 -5.89 9.17 6.77
N SER A 99 -5.37 8.94 7.98
CA SER A 99 -5.56 9.83 9.12
C SER A 99 -5.05 11.25 8.88
N LEU A 100 -3.99 11.41 8.10
CA LEU A 100 -3.51 12.70 7.60
C LEU A 100 -3.29 12.56 6.11
N ASP A 101 -4.28 12.96 5.33
CA ASP A 101 -4.25 12.86 3.88
C ASP A 101 -3.70 14.15 3.27
N TYR A 102 -2.57 14.03 2.58
CA TYR A 102 -1.95 15.16 1.87
C TYR A 102 -2.55 15.41 0.49
N HIS A 103 -3.54 14.62 0.08
CA HIS A 103 -4.22 14.74 -1.23
C HIS A 103 -3.24 14.79 -2.40
N ASN A 104 -2.30 13.83 -2.43
CA ASN A 104 -1.24 13.71 -3.44
C ASN A 104 -0.29 14.93 -3.50
N LYS A 105 -0.08 15.57 -2.35
CA LYS A 105 0.77 16.76 -2.22
C LYS A 105 1.89 16.61 -1.17
N LEU A 106 2.23 15.38 -0.80
CA LEU A 106 3.34 15.13 0.14
C LEU A 106 4.67 15.61 -0.44
N TYR A 107 4.98 15.18 -1.66
CA TYR A 107 6.18 15.59 -2.39
C TYR A 107 5.98 16.80 -3.29
N ARG A 108 4.73 17.14 -3.62
CA ARG A 108 4.35 18.23 -4.51
C ARG A 108 4.97 18.12 -5.91
N ILE A 109 4.88 16.91 -6.48
CA ILE A 109 5.33 16.63 -7.82
C ILE A 109 4.23 17.09 -8.80
N GLU A 110 4.63 17.77 -9.88
CA GLU A 110 3.69 18.29 -10.87
C GLU A 110 3.04 17.18 -11.72
N GLU A 111 3.78 16.13 -12.01
CA GLU A 111 3.26 14.98 -12.74
C GLU A 111 2.39 14.10 -11.84
N GLU A 112 1.20 13.77 -12.30
CA GLU A 112 0.29 12.87 -11.59
C GLU A 112 0.77 11.42 -11.73
N ALA A 113 0.85 10.70 -10.60
CA ALA A 113 1.29 9.31 -10.52
C ALA A 113 2.56 9.02 -11.35
N PRO A 114 3.70 9.68 -11.04
CA PRO A 114 4.87 9.64 -11.90
C PRO A 114 5.49 8.27 -12.10
N LEU A 115 5.27 7.32 -11.17
CA LEU A 115 5.81 5.97 -11.27
C LEU A 115 4.86 4.98 -11.96
N LEU A 116 3.63 5.39 -12.26
CA LEU A 116 2.71 4.56 -13.02
C LEU A 116 3.02 4.68 -14.52
N PRO A 117 3.15 3.57 -15.28
CA PRO A 117 3.38 3.61 -16.71
C PRO A 117 2.32 4.40 -17.47
N LYS A 118 2.71 5.09 -18.53
CA LYS A 118 1.82 5.96 -19.32
C LYS A 118 0.62 5.21 -19.90
N GLU A 119 0.83 3.98 -20.35
CA GLU A 119 -0.21 3.13 -20.91
C GLU A 119 -1.27 2.80 -19.83
N ALA A 120 -0.83 2.55 -18.61
CA ALA A 120 -1.73 2.30 -17.47
C ALA A 120 -2.52 3.55 -17.09
N LYS A 121 -1.92 4.73 -17.16
CA LYS A 121 -2.61 6.02 -16.94
C LYS A 121 -3.73 6.25 -17.93
N THR A 122 -3.50 5.93 -19.19
CA THR A 122 -4.49 6.08 -20.26
C THR A 122 -5.69 5.14 -20.04
N ALA A 123 -5.43 3.89 -19.69
CA ALA A 123 -6.48 2.91 -19.37
C ALA A 123 -7.33 3.36 -18.16
N LYS A 124 -6.68 3.88 -17.12
CA LYS A 124 -7.33 4.41 -15.92
C LYS A 124 -8.29 5.57 -16.23
N ASN A 125 -7.85 6.51 -17.05
CA ASN A 125 -8.66 7.66 -17.46
C ASN A 125 -9.87 7.23 -18.30
N THR A 126 -9.72 6.22 -19.17
CA THR A 126 -10.80 5.70 -20.00
C THR A 126 -11.92 5.07 -19.16
N GLU A 127 -11.56 4.36 -18.09
CA GLU A 127 -12.55 3.77 -17.17
C GLU A 127 -13.30 4.84 -16.37
N GLN A 128 -12.65 5.94 -15.98
CA GLN A 128 -13.31 7.05 -15.32
C GLN A 128 -14.31 7.77 -16.23
N ASP A 129 -13.96 7.99 -17.49
CA ASP A 129 -14.86 8.60 -18.46
C ASP A 129 -16.05 7.69 -18.80
N ALA A 130 -15.87 6.39 -18.85
CA ALA A 130 -16.95 5.43 -19.08
C ALA A 130 -17.90 5.29 -17.90
N GLY A 131 -17.45 5.56 -16.66
CA GLY A 131 -18.26 5.55 -15.45
C GLY A 131 -19.05 6.85 -15.19
N GLY A 132 -18.81 7.90 -15.97
CA GLY A 132 -19.41 9.22 -15.78
C GLY A 132 -20.72 9.47 -16.53
N GLU A 133 -21.15 8.57 -17.37
CA GLU A 133 -22.44 8.66 -18.09
C GLU A 133 -23.50 7.78 -17.41
N ALA A 134 -24.23 8.39 -16.50
CA ALA A 134 -25.49 7.85 -16.01
C ALA A 134 -26.65 8.66 -16.56
#